data_07f83a3ce11d95df4c054ba2f72f909e
#
_entry.id   07f83a3ce11d95df4c054ba2f72f909e
#
_cell.length_a   1.000
_cell.length_b   1.000
_cell.length_c   1.000
_cell.angle_alpha   90.00
_cell.angle_beta   90.00
_cell.angle_gamma   90.00
#
_symmetry.space_group_name_H-M   'P 1'
#
loop_
_entity.id
_entity.type
_entity.pdbx_description
1 polymer ?
#
loop_
_entity_poly.entity_id
_entity_poly.type
_entity_poly.pdbx_seq_one_letter_code
_entity_poly.pdbx_strand_id
1 'polypeptide(L)'
;MAGILVTVLAVVGAVLAWLTLNPRTNPAEHVDALVVLATQPGAHQEALRLADAGVTDLLIVSNPPDHEFDLCTEQDLPAEIVCFVPEPTTTQGEAIIGTQLAREHGAQTLGVLTFDHHIERSRVHFERCWDQDLYLYEFEPPRGAKRTVYDFVYAMAAYGKTFVVPGCQTQSPGWLQEPIEWVKRVR
;
A
#
# COMPACT_ATOMS: atom_id res chain seq x y z
N MET A 1 1.61 -23.22 -29.84
CA MET A 1 2.17 -22.74 -28.56
C MET A 1 2.02 -21.22 -28.39
N ALA A 2 2.34 -20.39 -29.39
CA ALA A 2 2.19 -18.91 -29.27
C ALA A 2 0.77 -18.46 -28.96
N GLY A 3 -0.27 -19.06 -29.57
CA GLY A 3 -1.67 -18.71 -29.31
C GLY A 3 -2.10 -18.97 -27.86
N ILE A 4 -1.66 -20.08 -27.26
CA ILE A 4 -1.97 -20.40 -25.85
C ILE A 4 -1.34 -19.37 -24.92
N LEU A 5 -0.08 -19.00 -25.16
CA LEU A 5 0.61 -17.98 -24.35
C LEU A 5 -0.10 -16.63 -24.41
N VAL A 6 -0.50 -16.18 -25.61
CA VAL A 6 -1.24 -14.92 -25.79
C VAL A 6 -2.57 -14.95 -25.05
N THR A 7 -3.31 -16.07 -25.14
CA THR A 7 -4.58 -16.22 -24.41
C THR A 7 -4.38 -16.15 -22.90
N VAL A 8 -3.37 -16.85 -22.36
CA VAL A 8 -3.06 -16.83 -20.92
C VAL A 8 -2.72 -15.42 -20.46
N LEU A 9 -1.87 -14.70 -21.20
CA LEU A 9 -1.51 -13.32 -20.86
C LEU A 9 -2.71 -12.38 -20.90
N ALA A 10 -3.60 -12.55 -21.90
CA ALA A 10 -4.83 -11.75 -21.98
C ALA A 10 -5.78 -12.03 -20.80
N VAL A 11 -5.95 -13.29 -20.41
CA VAL A 11 -6.78 -13.65 -19.24
C VAL A 11 -6.19 -13.10 -17.95
N VAL A 12 -4.89 -13.27 -17.74
CA VAL A 12 -4.21 -12.70 -16.56
C VAL A 12 -4.36 -11.18 -16.51
N GLY A 13 -4.13 -10.50 -17.63
CA GLY A 13 -4.31 -9.05 -17.73
C GLY A 13 -5.74 -8.62 -17.41
N ALA A 14 -6.75 -9.34 -17.93
CA ALA A 14 -8.15 -9.05 -17.64
C ALA A 14 -8.51 -9.27 -16.16
N VAL A 15 -8.00 -10.34 -15.53
CA VAL A 15 -8.22 -10.60 -14.09
C VAL A 15 -7.57 -9.51 -13.23
N LEU A 16 -6.33 -9.12 -13.53
CA LEU A 16 -5.65 -8.04 -12.79
C LEU A 16 -6.37 -6.69 -12.95
N ALA A 17 -6.84 -6.39 -14.17
CA ALA A 17 -7.62 -5.19 -14.42
C ALA A 17 -8.94 -5.21 -13.62
N TRP A 18 -9.63 -6.34 -13.61
CA TRP A 18 -10.86 -6.50 -12.85
C TRP A 18 -10.65 -6.32 -11.35
N LEU A 19 -9.62 -6.94 -10.77
CA LEU A 19 -9.25 -6.80 -9.36
C LEU A 19 -8.87 -5.34 -9.00
N THR A 20 -8.19 -4.65 -9.92
CA THR A 20 -7.82 -3.24 -9.71
C THR A 20 -9.04 -2.32 -9.70
N LEU A 21 -10.04 -2.61 -10.53
CA LEU A 21 -11.27 -1.82 -10.64
C LEU A 21 -12.34 -2.23 -9.62
N ASN A 22 -12.21 -3.41 -9.02
CA ASN A 22 -13.13 -3.94 -8.00
C ASN A 22 -12.32 -4.44 -6.81
N PRO A 23 -11.69 -3.52 -6.05
CA PRO A 23 -10.86 -3.91 -4.92
C PRO A 23 -11.70 -4.58 -3.83
N ARG A 24 -11.14 -5.58 -3.18
CA ARG A 24 -11.80 -6.29 -2.08
C ARG A 24 -11.32 -5.71 -0.77
N THR A 25 -12.12 -4.84 -0.18
CA THR A 25 -11.89 -4.37 1.19
C THR A 25 -12.52 -5.33 2.21
N ASN A 26 -11.99 -5.34 3.40
CA ASN A 26 -12.49 -6.13 4.53
C ASN A 26 -12.25 -5.38 5.85
N PRO A 27 -12.77 -4.13 5.99
CA PRO A 27 -12.49 -3.33 7.17
C PRO A 27 -13.09 -3.99 8.42
N ALA A 28 -12.32 -3.99 9.52
CA ALA A 28 -12.80 -4.35 10.85
C ALA A 28 -13.34 -3.11 11.58
N GLU A 29 -14.14 -3.32 12.64
CA GLU A 29 -14.59 -2.24 13.51
C GLU A 29 -13.42 -1.67 14.34
N HIS A 30 -12.45 -2.53 14.70
CA HIS A 30 -11.25 -2.13 15.42
C HIS A 30 -10.05 -2.99 14.99
N VAL A 31 -8.87 -2.37 14.96
CA VAL A 31 -7.56 -3.00 14.75
C VAL A 31 -6.53 -2.42 15.71
N ASP A 32 -5.57 -3.24 16.16
CA ASP A 32 -4.55 -2.82 17.12
C ASP A 32 -3.59 -1.78 16.52
N ALA A 33 -3.34 -1.82 15.20
CA ALA A 33 -2.55 -0.85 14.49
C ALA A 33 -3.09 -0.63 13.07
N LEU A 34 -3.02 0.61 12.57
CA LEU A 34 -3.37 0.97 11.20
C LEU A 34 -2.16 1.54 10.46
N VAL A 35 -1.64 0.81 9.47
CA VAL A 35 -0.60 1.32 8.59
C VAL A 35 -1.21 2.20 7.50
N VAL A 36 -0.76 3.44 7.43
CA VAL A 36 -1.21 4.45 6.48
C VAL A 36 -0.18 4.56 5.36
N LEU A 37 -0.55 4.18 4.14
CA LEU A 37 0.36 4.25 3.01
C LEU A 37 0.36 5.66 2.40
N ALA A 38 1.54 6.24 2.25
CA ALA A 38 1.73 7.61 1.76
C ALA A 38 1.64 7.69 0.22
N THR A 39 0.51 7.32 -0.35
CA THR A 39 0.39 7.18 -1.81
C THR A 39 -0.41 8.29 -2.48
N GLN A 40 -1.34 8.94 -1.78
CA GLN A 40 -2.24 9.94 -2.35
C GLN A 40 -2.65 10.98 -1.29
N PRO A 41 -2.96 12.22 -1.71
CA PRO A 41 -3.59 13.21 -0.84
C PRO A 41 -4.90 12.68 -0.26
N GLY A 42 -5.18 12.96 1.00
CA GLY A 42 -6.39 12.52 1.70
C GLY A 42 -6.19 11.30 2.60
N ALA A 43 -5.12 10.53 2.44
CA ALA A 43 -4.85 9.35 3.27
C ALA A 43 -4.75 9.70 4.77
N HIS A 44 -4.05 10.79 5.10
CA HIS A 44 -3.84 11.23 6.46
C HIS A 44 -5.12 11.74 7.13
N GLN A 45 -5.96 12.47 6.39
CA GLN A 45 -7.27 12.92 6.89
C GLN A 45 -8.19 11.73 7.17
N GLU A 46 -8.19 10.74 6.28
CA GLU A 46 -8.97 9.52 6.50
C GLU A 46 -8.43 8.70 7.66
N ALA A 47 -7.10 8.61 7.82
CA ALA A 47 -6.49 7.95 8.97
C ALA A 47 -6.91 8.58 10.29
N LEU A 48 -6.90 9.92 10.38
CA LEU A 48 -7.38 10.64 11.58
C LEU A 48 -8.87 10.41 11.82
N ARG A 49 -9.69 10.43 10.77
CA ARG A 49 -11.12 10.14 10.87
C ARG A 49 -11.38 8.72 11.41
N LEU A 50 -10.60 7.75 10.98
CA LEU A 50 -10.70 6.37 11.48
C LEU A 50 -10.26 6.26 12.95
N ALA A 51 -9.19 6.94 13.34
CA ALA A 51 -8.75 7.01 14.73
C ALA A 51 -9.79 7.71 15.62
N ASP A 52 -10.36 8.85 15.20
CA ASP A 52 -11.44 9.54 15.90
C ASP A 52 -12.70 8.65 16.06
N ALA A 53 -12.94 7.78 15.10
CA ALA A 53 -14.04 6.81 15.15
C ALA A 53 -13.73 5.58 16.04
N GLY A 54 -12.54 5.50 16.66
CA GLY A 54 -12.12 4.40 17.52
C GLY A 54 -11.73 3.12 16.77
N VAL A 55 -11.39 3.22 15.48
CA VAL A 55 -10.94 2.07 14.68
C VAL A 55 -9.55 1.61 15.11
N THR A 56 -8.71 2.52 15.58
CA THR A 56 -7.38 2.21 16.11
C THR A 56 -6.88 3.28 17.05
N ASP A 57 -6.06 2.89 18.01
CA ASP A 57 -5.32 3.80 18.90
C ASP A 57 -3.85 3.99 18.43
N LEU A 58 -3.42 3.31 17.35
CA LEU A 58 -2.06 3.37 16.82
C LEU A 58 -2.06 3.55 15.28
N LEU A 59 -1.55 4.68 14.82
CA LEU A 59 -1.29 4.98 13.42
C LEU A 59 0.19 4.82 13.09
N ILE A 60 0.52 3.93 12.16
CA ILE A 60 1.88 3.73 11.63
C ILE A 60 1.95 4.38 10.26
N VAL A 61 2.55 5.55 10.15
CA VAL A 61 2.46 6.43 8.98
C VAL A 61 3.72 6.34 8.12
N SER A 62 3.55 5.89 6.88
CA SER A 62 4.60 5.96 5.86
C SER A 62 4.77 7.42 5.43
N ASN A 63 5.94 8.02 5.73
CA ASN A 63 6.25 9.41 5.43
C ASN A 63 7.54 9.52 4.59
N PRO A 64 7.49 9.23 3.27
CA PRO A 64 8.64 9.40 2.41
C PRO A 64 8.99 10.89 2.23
N PRO A 65 10.25 11.23 1.92
CA PRO A 65 10.74 12.61 1.91
C PRO A 65 10.02 13.59 0.98
N ASP A 66 9.28 13.09 -0.01
CA ASP A 66 8.61 13.88 -1.04
C ASP A 66 7.14 14.22 -0.71
N HIS A 67 6.67 13.92 0.51
CA HIS A 67 5.29 14.20 0.93
C HIS A 67 5.17 15.55 1.64
N GLU A 68 4.22 16.39 1.15
CA GLU A 68 3.95 17.73 1.71
C GLU A 68 3.18 17.72 3.03
N PHE A 69 2.42 16.65 3.30
CA PHE A 69 1.61 16.57 4.52
C PHE A 69 2.35 15.80 5.61
N ASP A 70 2.59 16.46 6.72
CA ASP A 70 3.39 15.92 7.80
C ASP A 70 2.53 15.68 9.06
N LEU A 71 1.72 14.60 9.02
CA LEU A 71 1.01 14.11 10.21
C LEU A 71 1.97 13.82 11.38
N CYS A 72 3.24 13.63 11.08
CA CYS A 72 4.29 13.30 12.03
C CYS A 72 4.74 14.49 12.88
N THR A 73 4.36 15.71 12.52
CA THR A 73 4.64 16.93 13.30
C THR A 73 3.45 17.45 14.07
N GLU A 74 2.25 16.90 13.84
CA GLU A 74 1.04 17.31 14.53
C GLU A 74 1.04 16.87 16.00
N GLN A 75 0.35 17.61 16.85
CA GLN A 75 0.21 17.37 18.29
C GLN A 75 -1.28 17.21 18.68
N ASP A 76 -1.53 16.62 19.83
CA ASP A 76 -2.89 16.40 20.37
C ASP A 76 -3.80 15.59 19.43
N LEU A 77 -3.27 14.49 18.92
CA LEU A 77 -3.97 13.60 18.00
C LEU A 77 -4.76 12.50 18.73
N PRO A 78 -5.82 11.93 18.12
CA PRO A 78 -6.69 10.94 18.75
C PRO A 78 -6.04 9.57 18.95
N ALA A 79 -4.85 9.34 18.36
CA ALA A 79 -4.11 8.09 18.42
C ALA A 79 -2.62 8.34 18.57
N GLU A 80 -1.88 7.35 19.03
CA GLU A 80 -0.42 7.34 18.93
C GLU A 80 0.02 7.29 17.46
N ILE A 81 1.01 8.11 17.10
CA ILE A 81 1.53 8.18 15.73
C ILE A 81 3.00 7.77 15.69
N VAL A 82 3.27 6.73 14.90
CA VAL A 82 4.63 6.23 14.63
C VAL A 82 4.94 6.44 13.16
N CYS A 83 5.83 7.37 12.86
CA CYS A 83 6.21 7.68 11.51
C CYS A 83 7.46 6.93 11.07
N PHE A 84 7.49 6.53 9.79
CA PHE A 84 8.66 5.88 9.21
C PHE A 84 8.89 6.28 7.75
N VAL A 85 10.13 6.18 7.31
CA VAL A 85 10.49 6.31 5.90
C VAL A 85 10.70 4.90 5.33
N PRO A 86 9.93 4.49 4.32
CA PRO A 86 10.05 3.14 3.77
C PRO A 86 11.36 2.95 3.01
N GLU A 87 12.05 1.85 3.28
CA GLU A 87 13.26 1.47 2.56
C GLU A 87 13.14 0.00 2.07
N PRO A 88 13.09 -0.22 0.75
CA PRO A 88 13.04 0.79 -0.33
C PRO A 88 11.74 1.60 -0.31
N THR A 89 11.74 2.81 -0.94
CA THR A 89 10.55 3.66 -1.07
C THR A 89 9.55 3.02 -2.04
N THR A 90 8.86 1.99 -1.58
CA THR A 90 7.92 1.15 -2.34
C THR A 90 6.91 0.54 -1.39
N THR A 91 5.77 0.08 -1.90
CA THR A 91 4.76 -0.67 -1.12
C THR A 91 5.35 -1.89 -0.39
N GLN A 92 6.36 -2.53 -0.98
CA GLN A 92 7.06 -3.62 -0.32
C GLN A 92 7.85 -3.13 0.92
N GLY A 93 8.57 -2.00 0.80
CA GLY A 93 9.25 -1.38 1.94
C GLY A 93 8.29 -0.91 3.01
N GLU A 94 7.15 -0.34 2.62
CA GLU A 94 6.07 0.03 3.55
C GLU A 94 5.53 -1.20 4.30
N ALA A 95 5.30 -2.32 3.61
CA ALA A 95 4.84 -3.55 4.23
C ALA A 95 5.88 -4.13 5.22
N ILE A 96 7.16 -4.14 4.85
CA ILE A 96 8.23 -4.67 5.71
C ILE A 96 8.33 -3.86 7.01
N ILE A 97 8.49 -2.52 6.89
CA ILE A 97 8.70 -1.66 8.05
C ILE A 97 7.39 -1.50 8.85
N GLY A 98 6.27 -1.29 8.17
CA GLY A 98 4.97 -1.14 8.84
C GLY A 98 4.57 -2.36 9.66
N THR A 99 4.78 -3.58 9.13
CA THR A 99 4.49 -4.81 9.89
C THR A 99 5.49 -5.06 11.03
N GLN A 100 6.75 -4.66 10.85
CA GLN A 100 7.74 -4.72 11.92
C GLN A 100 7.33 -3.79 13.08
N LEU A 101 7.02 -2.53 12.79
CA LEU A 101 6.59 -1.56 13.79
C LEU A 101 5.30 -2.00 14.49
N ALA A 102 4.33 -2.56 13.77
CA ALA A 102 3.12 -3.12 14.37
C ALA A 102 3.43 -4.22 15.39
N ARG A 103 4.36 -5.14 15.07
CA ARG A 103 4.80 -6.18 16.01
C ARG A 103 5.53 -5.61 17.21
N GLU A 104 6.38 -4.59 17.03
CA GLU A 104 7.11 -3.93 18.10
C GLU A 104 6.15 -3.26 19.11
N HIS A 105 4.96 -2.83 18.65
CA HIS A 105 3.90 -2.29 19.49
C HIS A 105 2.89 -3.35 19.98
N GLY A 106 3.16 -4.64 19.72
CA GLY A 106 2.36 -5.75 20.22
C GLY A 106 1.05 -6.01 19.48
N ALA A 107 0.85 -5.41 18.28
CA ALA A 107 -0.36 -5.59 17.50
C ALA A 107 -0.55 -7.06 17.08
N GLN A 108 -1.80 -7.54 17.17
CA GLN A 108 -2.25 -8.85 16.70
C GLN A 108 -3.12 -8.70 15.45
N THR A 109 -3.83 -7.59 15.32
CA THR A 109 -4.67 -7.24 14.18
C THR A 109 -4.09 -6.01 13.48
N LEU A 110 -3.95 -6.06 12.16
CA LEU A 110 -3.35 -5.00 11.35
C LEU A 110 -4.31 -4.47 10.30
N GLY A 111 -4.58 -3.17 10.34
CA GLY A 111 -5.23 -2.45 9.27
C GLY A 111 -4.21 -1.88 8.28
N VAL A 112 -4.57 -1.79 7.01
CA VAL A 112 -3.80 -1.08 5.98
C VAL A 112 -4.74 -0.12 5.25
N LEU A 113 -4.46 1.16 5.33
CA LEU A 113 -5.23 2.22 4.66
C LEU A 113 -4.53 2.64 3.37
N THR A 114 -5.25 2.51 2.25
CA THR A 114 -4.78 2.95 0.94
C THR A 114 -5.96 3.22 -0.02
N PHE A 115 -5.68 3.66 -1.25
CA PHE A 115 -6.72 3.95 -2.24
C PHE A 115 -7.06 2.73 -3.13
N ASP A 116 -8.20 2.77 -3.81
CA ASP A 116 -8.81 1.69 -4.60
C ASP A 116 -7.82 0.88 -5.47
N HIS A 117 -7.18 1.51 -6.46
CA HIS A 117 -6.26 0.85 -7.40
C HIS A 117 -4.99 0.28 -6.73
N HIS A 118 -4.81 0.52 -5.44
CA HIS A 118 -3.65 0.08 -4.66
C HIS A 118 -3.98 -1.06 -3.68
N ILE A 119 -5.25 -1.28 -3.34
CA ILE A 119 -5.71 -2.26 -2.33
C ILE A 119 -5.14 -3.66 -2.58
N GLU A 120 -5.41 -4.26 -3.73
CA GLU A 120 -5.03 -5.66 -3.98
C GLU A 120 -3.50 -5.84 -4.02
N ARG A 121 -2.77 -4.86 -4.54
CA ARG A 121 -1.31 -4.90 -4.53
C ARG A 121 -0.73 -4.75 -3.13
N SER A 122 -1.30 -3.89 -2.32
CA SER A 122 -0.93 -3.74 -0.90
C SER A 122 -1.23 -5.02 -0.13
N ARG A 123 -2.41 -5.61 -0.32
CA ARG A 123 -2.76 -6.91 0.26
C ARG A 123 -1.66 -7.95 0.05
N VAL A 124 -1.23 -8.16 -1.20
CA VAL A 124 -0.20 -9.15 -1.53
C VAL A 124 1.12 -8.88 -0.80
N HIS A 125 1.54 -7.61 -0.67
CA HIS A 125 2.78 -7.29 0.03
C HIS A 125 2.64 -7.47 1.54
N PHE A 126 1.52 -7.04 2.13
CA PHE A 126 1.30 -7.17 3.57
C PHE A 126 1.06 -8.62 4.00
N GLU A 127 0.30 -9.44 3.27
CA GLU A 127 0.12 -10.87 3.53
C GLU A 127 1.44 -11.66 3.51
N ARG A 128 2.44 -11.19 2.78
CA ARG A 128 3.79 -11.79 2.79
C ARG A 128 4.60 -11.45 4.03
N CYS A 129 4.28 -10.33 4.68
CA CYS A 129 5.01 -9.81 5.83
C CYS A 129 4.26 -9.94 7.16
N TRP A 130 2.96 -10.24 7.11
CA TRP A 130 2.09 -10.34 8.27
C TRP A 130 1.35 -11.68 8.26
N ASP A 131 1.47 -12.43 9.33
CA ASP A 131 0.97 -13.81 9.48
C ASP A 131 -0.26 -13.92 10.40
N GLN A 132 -0.83 -12.78 10.79
CA GLN A 132 -2.01 -12.67 11.63
C GLN A 132 -3.14 -11.96 10.86
N ASP A 133 -4.20 -11.52 11.55
CA ASP A 133 -5.36 -10.90 10.91
C ASP A 133 -5.01 -9.59 10.22
N LEU A 134 -5.35 -9.49 8.93
CA LEU A 134 -5.08 -8.35 8.06
C LEU A 134 -6.38 -7.77 7.49
N TYR A 135 -6.57 -6.47 7.67
CA TYR A 135 -7.75 -5.72 7.25
C TYR A 135 -7.37 -4.58 6.31
N LEU A 136 -8.09 -4.47 5.19
CA LEU A 136 -7.84 -3.45 4.16
C LEU A 136 -8.94 -2.38 4.22
N TYR A 137 -8.50 -1.14 4.40
CA TYR A 137 -9.33 0.06 4.40
C TYR A 137 -9.06 0.86 3.14
N GLU A 138 -10.12 1.35 2.54
CA GLU A 138 -10.08 2.14 1.31
C GLU A 138 -10.44 3.59 1.62
N PHE A 139 -9.76 4.52 0.99
CA PHE A 139 -10.20 5.90 0.88
C PHE A 139 -10.23 6.34 -0.58
N GLU A 140 -11.10 7.28 -0.90
CA GLU A 140 -11.22 7.85 -2.23
C GLU A 140 -10.44 9.16 -2.32
N PRO A 141 -9.27 9.18 -3.02
CA PRO A 141 -8.49 10.40 -3.14
C PRO A 141 -9.17 11.42 -4.07
N PRO A 142 -9.02 12.72 -3.81
CA PRO A 142 -9.51 13.77 -4.71
C PRO A 142 -8.68 13.76 -6.00
N ARG A 143 -9.18 13.11 -7.05
CA ARG A 143 -8.46 12.98 -8.33
C ARG A 143 -9.38 13.16 -9.53
N GLY A 144 -8.85 13.77 -10.61
CA GLY A 144 -9.54 13.88 -11.88
C GLY A 144 -9.34 12.65 -12.77
N ALA A 145 -10.16 12.51 -13.82
CA ALA A 145 -10.17 11.36 -14.74
C ALA A 145 -8.77 11.00 -15.32
N LYS A 146 -7.94 11.99 -15.65
CA LYS A 146 -6.57 11.75 -16.15
C LYS A 146 -5.70 11.04 -15.12
N ARG A 147 -5.81 11.44 -13.84
CA ARG A 147 -5.08 10.83 -12.75
C ARG A 147 -5.56 9.40 -12.50
N THR A 148 -6.85 9.16 -12.53
CA THR A 148 -7.44 7.82 -12.40
C THR A 148 -6.90 6.85 -13.47
N VAL A 149 -6.86 7.29 -14.74
CA VAL A 149 -6.29 6.47 -15.83
C VAL A 149 -4.79 6.19 -15.61
N TYR A 150 -4.04 7.21 -15.20
CA TYR A 150 -2.62 7.04 -14.88
C TYR A 150 -2.41 6.03 -13.75
N ASP A 151 -3.14 6.18 -12.64
CA ASP A 151 -3.03 5.30 -11.47
C ASP A 151 -3.39 3.86 -11.84
N PHE A 152 -4.40 3.64 -12.70
CA PHE A 152 -4.75 2.32 -13.22
C PHE A 152 -3.61 1.70 -14.05
N VAL A 153 -3.07 2.43 -15.03
CA VAL A 153 -1.96 1.94 -15.87
C VAL A 153 -0.72 1.65 -15.02
N TYR A 154 -0.42 2.53 -14.06
CA TYR A 154 0.67 2.33 -13.11
C TYR A 154 0.46 1.08 -12.24
N ALA A 155 -0.75 0.87 -11.74
CA ALA A 155 -1.09 -0.32 -10.95
C ALA A 155 -0.86 -1.60 -11.76
N MET A 156 -1.30 -1.64 -13.02
CA MET A 156 -1.08 -2.78 -13.92
C MET A 156 0.40 -3.08 -14.13
N ALA A 157 1.23 -2.06 -14.38
CA ALA A 157 2.68 -2.22 -14.53
C ALA A 157 3.35 -2.71 -13.23
N ALA A 158 2.89 -2.22 -12.07
CA ALA A 158 3.44 -2.57 -10.77
C ALA A 158 3.16 -4.03 -10.36
N TYR A 159 2.08 -4.65 -10.86
CA TYR A 159 1.83 -6.08 -10.61
C TYR A 159 2.98 -6.96 -11.14
N GLY A 160 3.57 -6.62 -12.28
CA GLY A 160 4.73 -7.35 -12.80
C GLY A 160 5.86 -7.47 -11.77
N LYS A 161 6.20 -6.35 -11.10
CA LYS A 161 7.21 -6.33 -10.03
C LYS A 161 6.79 -7.16 -8.82
N THR A 162 5.53 -7.07 -8.40
CA THR A 162 5.00 -7.80 -7.25
C THR A 162 5.16 -9.32 -7.40
N PHE A 163 5.01 -9.86 -8.61
CA PHE A 163 5.18 -11.29 -8.88
C PHE A 163 6.65 -11.72 -9.00
N VAL A 164 7.52 -10.82 -9.47
CA VAL A 164 8.95 -11.15 -9.69
C VAL A 164 9.76 -11.09 -8.40
N VAL A 165 9.34 -10.31 -7.40
CA VAL A 165 10.01 -10.19 -6.11
C VAL A 165 9.14 -10.87 -5.04
N PRO A 166 9.27 -12.18 -4.83
CA PRO A 166 8.47 -12.91 -3.85
C PRO A 166 8.97 -12.67 -2.42
N GLY A 167 8.04 -12.82 -1.47
CA GLY A 167 8.33 -12.81 -0.03
C GLY A 167 8.48 -11.41 0.58
N CYS A 168 8.74 -11.40 1.88
CA CYS A 168 8.99 -10.21 2.70
C CYS A 168 10.49 -9.92 2.73
N GLN A 169 11.05 -9.38 1.64
CA GLN A 169 12.48 -9.11 1.47
C GLN A 169 12.72 -7.65 1.07
N THR A 170 13.79 -7.07 1.61
CA THR A 170 14.16 -5.66 1.36
C THR A 170 14.81 -5.43 0.01
N GLN A 171 15.40 -6.46 -0.62
CA GLN A 171 16.19 -6.30 -1.84
C GLN A 171 15.50 -6.90 -3.06
N SER A 172 15.22 -6.05 -4.03
CA SER A 172 14.93 -6.52 -5.39
C SER A 172 16.18 -7.12 -6.01
N PRO A 173 16.07 -8.19 -6.83
CA PRO A 173 17.21 -8.69 -7.59
C PRO A 173 17.90 -7.56 -8.37
N GLY A 174 19.25 -7.58 -8.43
CA GLY A 174 20.04 -6.47 -9.00
C GLY A 174 19.62 -6.08 -10.43
N TRP A 175 19.21 -7.05 -11.27
CA TRP A 175 18.74 -6.81 -12.63
C TRP A 175 17.41 -6.03 -12.72
N LEU A 176 16.64 -5.92 -11.61
CA LEU A 176 15.41 -5.15 -11.52
C LEU A 176 15.62 -3.75 -10.96
N GLN A 177 16.75 -3.45 -10.35
CA GLN A 177 17.01 -2.17 -9.71
C GLN A 177 17.14 -1.03 -10.73
N GLU A 178 17.91 -1.23 -11.81
CA GLU A 178 18.12 -0.21 -12.85
C GLU A 178 16.83 0.24 -13.56
N PRO A 179 15.95 -0.68 -14.03
CA PRO A 179 14.67 -0.29 -14.63
C PRO A 179 13.76 0.47 -13.67
N ILE A 180 13.77 0.12 -12.39
CA ILE A 180 12.95 0.78 -11.37
C ILE A 180 13.41 2.22 -11.14
N GLU A 181 14.73 2.44 -11.04
CA GLU A 181 15.31 3.77 -10.88
C GLU A 181 15.06 4.65 -12.12
N TRP A 182 15.06 4.07 -13.33
CA TRP A 182 14.74 4.79 -14.54
C TRP A 182 13.27 5.29 -14.53
N VAL A 183 12.32 4.42 -14.17
CA VAL A 183 10.89 4.80 -14.08
C VAL A 183 10.65 5.88 -13.04
N LYS A 184 11.37 5.88 -11.92
CA LYS A 184 11.28 6.93 -10.88
C LYS A 184 11.81 8.29 -11.38
N ARG A 185 12.83 8.31 -12.25
CA ARG A 185 13.42 9.56 -12.79
C ARG A 185 12.55 10.24 -13.86
N VAL A 186 11.64 9.52 -14.47
CA VAL A 186 10.74 10.05 -15.53
C VAL A 186 9.46 10.64 -14.92
N ARG A 187 9.28 10.55 -13.60
CA ARG A 187 8.17 11.09 -12.82
C ARG A 187 8.47 12.53 -12.37
#